data_28f424686e110ecd699916d1c8279e6e
#
_entry.id   28f424686e110ecd699916d1c8279e6e
#
_cell.length_a   1.000
_cell.length_b   1.000
_cell.length_c   1.000
_cell.angle_alpha   90.00
_cell.angle_beta   90.00
_cell.angle_gamma   90.00
#
_symmetry.space_group_name_H-M   'P 1'
#
loop_
_entity.id
_entity.type
_entity.pdbx_description
1 polymer ?
#
loop_
_entity_poly.entity_id
_entity_poly.type
_entity_poly.pdbx_seq_one_letter_code
_entity_poly.pdbx_strand_id
1 'polypeptide(L)'
;TINIDSQKVWDRMWKHSVVAGINWKKEGFEQKRRELTNWRNHSSFDSTTYPGGLYEINKGATNNLALFVQDTYRPNFNWAIYTGLRIDRFKKFDGQHVTYDTTNNRYDTVNHGEGSYTEWSPKLAIEHYVTDSLNVYASYGHSFNPPPLSQVYRYTDVVRANPNLDPERSDTFEVGMKKEWGTKTALNLSAFYVKTKDKVKYVTHYDNNGDVDYKMY
;
A
#
# COMPACT_ATOMS: atom_id res chain seq x y z
N THR A 1 0.53 -4.87 13.58
CA THR A 1 1.27 -3.74 12.96
C THR A 1 2.04 -2.99 14.04
N ILE A 2 3.29 -2.67 13.78
CA ILE A 2 4.12 -1.75 14.56
C ILE A 2 4.56 -0.64 13.62
N ASN A 3 4.43 0.61 14.05
CA ASN A 3 4.88 1.78 13.29
C ASN A 3 5.67 2.72 14.21
N ILE A 4 6.85 3.14 13.76
CA ILE A 4 7.70 4.11 14.44
C ILE A 4 7.99 5.22 13.44
N ASP A 5 7.70 6.45 13.84
CA ASP A 5 7.89 7.66 13.04
C ASP A 5 8.73 8.67 13.80
N SER A 6 9.69 9.26 13.14
CA SER A 6 10.51 10.34 13.70
C SER A 6 10.79 11.36 12.61
N GLN A 7 10.59 12.63 12.93
CA GLN A 7 10.83 13.72 12.01
C GLN A 7 11.43 14.93 12.72
N LYS A 8 12.15 15.76 11.96
CA LYS A 8 12.68 17.04 12.40
C LYS A 8 12.29 18.12 11.40
N VAL A 9 11.90 19.27 11.93
CA VAL A 9 11.52 20.45 11.15
C VAL A 9 12.56 21.54 11.39
N TRP A 10 13.00 22.19 10.30
CA TRP A 10 13.86 23.36 10.31
C TRP A 10 13.10 24.49 9.63
N ASP A 11 12.48 25.35 10.43
CA ASP A 11 11.77 26.51 9.94
C ASP A 11 12.70 27.70 9.72
N ARG A 12 12.43 28.49 8.66
CA ARG A 12 13.05 29.78 8.36
C ARG A 12 14.57 29.72 8.12
N MET A 13 15.05 28.63 7.55
CA MET A 13 16.39 28.65 6.95
C MET A 13 16.35 29.48 5.67
N TRP A 14 16.57 30.79 5.79
CA TRP A 14 16.46 31.76 4.70
C TRP A 14 15.01 31.86 4.18
N LYS A 15 14.68 31.25 3.13
CA LYS A 15 13.33 31.20 2.53
C LYS A 15 12.80 29.76 2.46
N HIS A 16 13.44 28.86 3.18
CA HIS A 16 13.15 27.45 3.19
C HIS A 16 12.51 27.00 4.50
N SER A 17 11.58 26.04 4.39
CA SER A 17 11.09 25.27 5.53
C SER A 17 11.26 23.78 5.17
N VAL A 18 12.22 23.14 5.84
CA VAL A 18 12.62 21.76 5.54
C VAL A 18 12.10 20.81 6.60
N VAL A 19 11.53 19.70 6.18
CA VAL A 19 11.16 18.56 7.04
C VAL A 19 11.87 17.33 6.53
N ALA A 20 12.56 16.61 7.41
CA ALA A 20 13.13 15.32 7.09
C ALA A 20 12.81 14.31 8.19
N GLY A 21 12.68 13.04 7.81
CA GLY A 21 12.36 12.02 8.79
C GLY A 21 12.59 10.61 8.30
N ILE A 22 12.41 9.70 9.23
CA ILE A 22 12.48 8.25 9.05
C ILE A 22 11.19 7.61 9.55
N ASN A 23 10.70 6.64 8.82
CA ASN A 23 9.57 5.81 9.21
C ASN A 23 9.95 4.35 9.11
N TRP A 24 9.63 3.57 10.14
CA TRP A 24 9.76 2.13 10.13
C TRP A 24 8.42 1.49 10.46
N LYS A 25 7.98 0.54 9.62
CA LYS A 25 6.72 -0.15 9.78
C LYS A 25 6.90 -1.65 9.60
N LYS A 26 6.39 -2.44 10.55
CA LYS A 26 6.29 -3.89 10.45
C LYS A 26 4.83 -4.31 10.48
N GLU A 27 4.43 -5.12 9.51
CA GLU A 27 3.09 -5.69 9.42
C GLU A 27 3.17 -7.20 9.34
N GLY A 28 2.22 -7.88 9.98
CA GLY A 28 2.04 -9.32 9.90
C GLY A 28 0.60 -9.64 9.50
N PHE A 29 0.46 -10.71 8.78
CA PHE A 29 -0.79 -11.32 8.37
C PHE A 29 -0.78 -12.78 8.82
N GLU A 30 -1.85 -13.21 9.46
CA GLU A 30 -2.11 -14.61 9.77
C GLU A 30 -3.60 -14.88 9.60
N GLN A 31 -3.93 -15.90 8.84
CA GLN A 31 -5.28 -16.40 8.67
C GLN A 31 -5.28 -17.88 9.01
N LYS A 32 -6.13 -18.28 9.95
CA LYS A 32 -6.39 -19.68 10.29
C LYS A 32 -7.78 -20.05 9.83
N ARG A 33 -7.90 -21.15 9.08
CA ARG A 33 -9.17 -21.71 8.65
C ARG A 33 -9.45 -22.99 9.44
N ARG A 34 -10.65 -23.04 9.99
CA ARG A 34 -11.09 -24.15 10.83
C ARG A 34 -12.42 -24.68 10.36
N GLU A 35 -12.58 -25.98 10.42
CA GLU A 35 -13.87 -26.64 10.22
C GLU A 35 -14.69 -26.61 11.51
N LEU A 36 -15.99 -26.35 11.39
CA LEU A 36 -16.94 -26.28 12.49
C LEU A 36 -18.03 -27.30 12.30
N THR A 37 -18.41 -27.98 13.39
CA THR A 37 -19.60 -28.86 13.42
C THR A 37 -20.91 -28.06 13.38
N ASN A 38 -20.87 -26.81 13.84
CA ASN A 38 -21.99 -25.88 13.81
C ASN A 38 -21.48 -24.46 13.50
N TRP A 39 -21.75 -23.96 12.31
CA TRP A 39 -21.32 -22.64 11.86
C TRP A 39 -21.83 -21.45 12.71
N ARG A 40 -22.91 -21.67 13.50
CA ARG A 40 -23.43 -20.66 14.44
C ARG A 40 -22.68 -20.64 15.78
N ASN A 41 -21.84 -21.64 16.03
CA ASN A 41 -21.04 -21.73 17.24
C ASN A 41 -19.55 -21.75 16.87
N HIS A 42 -18.89 -20.60 16.99
CA HIS A 42 -17.47 -20.43 16.65
C HIS A 42 -16.49 -21.25 17.50
N SER A 43 -16.96 -21.93 18.53
CA SER A 43 -16.15 -22.82 19.37
C SER A 43 -16.41 -24.30 19.07
N SER A 44 -17.30 -24.64 18.15
CA SER A 44 -17.65 -26.03 17.76
C SER A 44 -16.68 -26.57 16.72
N PHE A 45 -15.38 -26.63 17.03
CA PHE A 45 -14.38 -27.15 16.11
C PHE A 45 -14.60 -28.64 15.81
N ASP A 46 -14.64 -28.99 14.51
CA ASP A 46 -14.67 -30.39 14.10
C ASP A 46 -13.26 -30.98 14.19
N SER A 47 -13.00 -31.77 15.21
CA SER A 47 -11.72 -32.43 15.42
C SER A 47 -11.69 -33.88 14.90
N THR A 48 -12.71 -34.31 14.19
CA THR A 48 -12.77 -35.69 13.64
C THR A 48 -11.79 -35.88 12.48
N THR A 49 -11.72 -34.88 11.60
CA THR A 49 -10.84 -34.89 10.42
C THR A 49 -9.56 -34.08 10.65
N TYR A 50 -9.69 -32.93 11.33
CA TYR A 50 -8.60 -31.99 11.53
C TYR A 50 -8.32 -31.73 13.02
N PRO A 51 -7.08 -31.80 13.50
CA PRO A 51 -6.77 -31.54 14.91
C PRO A 51 -7.26 -30.15 15.32
N GLY A 52 -8.21 -30.09 16.29
CA GLY A 52 -8.87 -28.83 16.68
C GLY A 52 -9.59 -28.10 15.55
N GLY A 53 -10.05 -28.85 14.54
CA GLY A 53 -10.69 -28.33 13.34
C GLY A 53 -9.77 -27.57 12.38
N LEU A 54 -8.49 -27.38 12.69
CA LEU A 54 -7.56 -26.54 11.92
C LEU A 54 -7.06 -27.28 10.69
N TYR A 55 -7.42 -26.79 9.50
CA TYR A 55 -7.00 -27.40 8.24
C TYR A 55 -6.08 -26.53 7.39
N GLU A 56 -6.04 -25.22 7.62
CA GLU A 56 -5.22 -24.31 6.80
C GLU A 56 -4.73 -23.10 7.62
N ILE A 57 -3.48 -22.71 7.41
CA ILE A 57 -2.89 -21.47 7.91
C ILE A 57 -2.19 -20.76 6.76
N ASN A 58 -2.51 -19.50 6.57
CA ASN A 58 -1.80 -18.58 5.68
C ASN A 58 -1.16 -17.49 6.52
N LYS A 59 0.12 -17.24 6.38
CA LYS A 59 0.81 -16.18 7.11
C LYS A 59 1.94 -15.56 6.31
N GLY A 60 2.35 -14.38 6.74
CA GLY A 60 3.49 -13.65 6.19
C GLY A 60 3.64 -12.29 6.84
N ALA A 61 4.76 -11.67 6.60
CA ALA A 61 5.08 -10.37 7.16
C ALA A 61 5.78 -9.46 6.15
N THR A 62 5.68 -8.16 6.40
CA THR A 62 6.48 -7.13 5.71
C THR A 62 7.17 -6.24 6.71
N ASN A 63 8.31 -5.74 6.29
CA ASN A 63 9.06 -4.69 6.96
C ASN A 63 9.30 -3.57 5.95
N ASN A 64 8.93 -2.34 6.29
CA ASN A 64 9.18 -1.16 5.48
C ASN A 64 10.03 -0.18 6.27
N LEU A 65 11.14 0.25 5.68
CA LEU A 65 11.96 1.37 6.16
C LEU A 65 11.90 2.47 5.12
N ALA A 66 11.52 3.67 5.55
CA ALA A 66 11.43 4.82 4.67
C ALA A 66 12.22 6.02 5.21
N LEU A 67 12.85 6.73 4.28
CA LEU A 67 13.47 8.04 4.51
C LEU A 67 12.73 9.07 3.66
N PHE A 68 12.51 10.25 4.22
CA PHE A 68 11.87 11.32 3.47
C PHE A 68 12.47 12.69 3.79
N VAL A 69 12.40 13.57 2.81
CA VAL A 69 12.70 14.99 2.95
C VAL A 69 11.69 15.79 2.15
N GLN A 70 11.25 16.90 2.70
CA GLN A 70 10.37 17.87 2.04
C GLN A 70 10.92 19.28 2.29
N ASP A 71 10.82 20.13 1.28
CA ASP A 71 11.17 21.54 1.37
C ASP A 71 10.05 22.41 0.82
N THR A 72 9.76 23.48 1.53
CA THR A 72 8.92 24.57 1.05
C THR A 72 9.79 25.79 0.87
N TYR A 73 10.05 26.17 -0.38
CA TYR A 73 10.83 27.32 -0.75
C TYR A 73 9.93 28.49 -1.15
N ARG A 74 10.07 29.62 -0.49
CA ARG A 74 9.36 30.88 -0.81
C ARG A 74 10.36 31.96 -1.21
N PRO A 75 10.69 32.06 -2.51
CA PRO A 75 11.65 33.09 -3.01
C PRO A 75 11.16 34.50 -2.75
N ASN A 76 9.84 34.71 -2.80
CA ASN A 76 9.16 35.98 -2.49
C ASN A 76 7.71 35.71 -2.06
N PHE A 77 6.91 36.74 -1.84
CA PHE A 77 5.51 36.63 -1.38
C PHE A 77 4.57 36.03 -2.43
N ASN A 78 4.95 36.06 -3.70
CA ASN A 78 4.09 35.60 -4.79
C ASN A 78 4.34 34.15 -5.22
N TRP A 79 5.40 33.50 -4.72
CA TRP A 79 5.76 32.15 -5.13
C TRP A 79 5.99 31.23 -3.94
N ALA A 80 5.45 30.02 -4.06
CA ALA A 80 5.82 28.91 -3.18
C ALA A 80 6.13 27.68 -4.05
N ILE A 81 7.26 27.04 -3.76
CA ILE A 81 7.72 25.83 -4.42
C ILE A 81 7.83 24.75 -3.36
N TYR A 82 7.14 23.64 -3.58
CA TYR A 82 7.11 22.49 -2.69
C TYR A 82 7.82 21.34 -3.38
N THR A 83 8.87 20.83 -2.76
CA THR A 83 9.58 19.65 -3.24
C THR A 83 9.58 18.58 -2.17
N GLY A 84 9.52 17.34 -2.57
CA GLY A 84 9.58 16.22 -1.65
C GLY A 84 10.14 14.99 -2.33
N LEU A 85 10.85 14.19 -1.55
CA LEU A 85 11.32 12.88 -1.94
C LEU A 85 11.16 11.93 -0.76
N ARG A 86 10.55 10.78 -1.02
CA ARG A 86 10.49 9.66 -0.09
C ARG A 86 11.07 8.42 -0.79
N ILE A 87 11.86 7.66 -0.06
CA ILE A 87 12.43 6.39 -0.49
C ILE A 87 11.97 5.34 0.51
N ASP A 88 11.34 4.29 0.03
CA ASP A 88 10.85 3.16 0.80
C ASP A 88 11.58 1.89 0.42
N ARG A 89 12.08 1.15 1.40
CA ARG A 89 12.65 -0.19 1.26
C ARG A 89 11.73 -1.20 1.91
N PHE A 90 11.06 -2.00 1.09
CA PHE A 90 10.21 -3.10 1.53
C PHE A 90 10.95 -4.42 1.52
N LYS A 91 10.70 -5.23 2.56
CA LYS A 91 11.08 -6.64 2.62
C LYS A 91 9.86 -7.47 2.97
N LYS A 92 9.54 -8.46 2.14
CA LYS A 92 8.54 -9.50 2.38
C LYS A 92 9.25 -10.72 2.96
N PHE A 93 8.72 -11.34 4.02
CA PHE A 93 9.35 -12.47 4.71
C PHE A 93 8.34 -13.30 5.49
N ASP A 94 8.75 -14.47 5.98
CA ASP A 94 7.95 -15.42 6.77
C ASP A 94 6.64 -15.85 6.08
N GLY A 95 6.61 -15.82 4.74
CA GLY A 95 5.47 -16.30 3.96
C GLY A 95 5.33 -17.80 4.06
N GLN A 96 4.18 -18.29 4.56
CA GLN A 96 3.89 -19.71 4.67
C GLN A 96 2.43 -20.01 4.35
N HIS A 97 2.24 -21.13 3.66
CA HIS A 97 0.95 -21.78 3.50
C HIS A 97 1.06 -23.17 4.11
N VAL A 98 0.27 -23.44 5.14
CA VAL A 98 0.26 -24.69 5.88
C VAL A 98 -1.10 -25.34 5.69
N THR A 99 -1.12 -26.61 5.27
CA THR A 99 -2.32 -27.42 5.08
C THR A 99 -2.20 -28.73 5.83
N TYR A 100 -3.33 -29.24 6.31
CA TYR A 100 -3.34 -30.55 6.97
C TYR A 100 -3.55 -31.64 5.91
N ASP A 101 -2.58 -32.55 5.80
CA ASP A 101 -2.68 -33.76 4.99
C ASP A 101 -3.38 -34.88 5.78
N THR A 102 -4.63 -35.14 5.41
CA THR A 102 -5.45 -36.19 6.05
C THR A 102 -4.95 -37.59 5.76
N THR A 103 -4.23 -37.80 4.67
CA THR A 103 -3.68 -39.12 4.29
C THR A 103 -2.51 -39.50 5.20
N ASN A 104 -1.61 -38.55 5.44
CA ASN A 104 -0.41 -38.75 6.23
C ASN A 104 -0.56 -38.27 7.70
N ASN A 105 -1.72 -37.72 8.05
CA ASN A 105 -2.05 -37.24 9.39
C ASN A 105 -1.03 -36.22 9.93
N ARG A 106 -0.65 -35.24 9.09
CA ARG A 106 0.36 -34.24 9.42
C ARG A 106 0.06 -32.89 8.74
N TYR A 107 0.70 -31.82 9.25
CA TYR A 107 0.72 -30.54 8.55
C TYR A 107 1.88 -30.47 7.56
N ASP A 108 1.57 -30.14 6.32
CA ASP A 108 2.53 -29.83 5.28
C ASP A 108 2.66 -28.31 5.15
N THR A 109 3.89 -27.84 4.96
CA THR A 109 4.19 -26.40 4.90
C THR A 109 4.89 -26.06 3.59
N VAL A 110 4.30 -25.15 2.85
CA VAL A 110 4.94 -24.49 1.71
C VAL A 110 5.47 -23.13 2.17
N ASN A 111 6.76 -22.93 2.07
CA ASN A 111 7.39 -21.65 2.35
C ASN A 111 7.47 -20.80 1.09
N HIS A 112 7.02 -19.57 1.17
CA HIS A 112 7.18 -18.57 0.12
C HIS A 112 8.51 -17.83 0.35
N GLY A 113 9.27 -17.64 -0.72
CA GLY A 113 10.55 -16.96 -0.68
C GLY A 113 10.45 -15.51 -0.15
N GLU A 114 11.55 -15.04 0.41
CA GLU A 114 11.69 -13.63 0.75
C GLU A 114 11.83 -12.77 -0.52
N GLY A 115 11.31 -11.55 -0.46
CA GLY A 115 11.42 -10.59 -1.55
C GLY A 115 11.65 -9.18 -1.02
N SER A 116 12.30 -8.35 -1.82
CA SER A 116 12.45 -6.94 -1.45
C SER A 116 12.47 -6.06 -2.69
N TYR A 117 11.94 -4.84 -2.52
CA TYR A 117 11.96 -3.80 -3.55
C TYR A 117 12.17 -2.44 -2.91
N THR A 118 12.57 -1.48 -3.74
CA THR A 118 12.75 -0.08 -3.32
C THR A 118 11.91 0.80 -4.22
N GLU A 119 11.12 1.68 -3.62
CA GLU A 119 10.25 2.63 -4.31
C GLU A 119 10.64 4.07 -3.97
N TRP A 120 10.46 4.95 -4.95
CA TRP A 120 10.77 6.36 -4.86
C TRP A 120 9.50 7.16 -5.11
N SER A 121 9.21 8.11 -4.25
CA SER A 121 8.02 8.96 -4.35
C SER A 121 8.42 10.44 -4.40
N PRO A 122 8.87 10.96 -5.55
CA PRO A 122 9.10 12.38 -5.74
C PRO A 122 7.78 13.16 -5.82
N LYS A 123 7.82 14.40 -5.31
CA LYS A 123 6.73 15.37 -5.40
C LYS A 123 7.29 16.73 -5.75
N LEU A 124 6.59 17.47 -6.60
CA LEU A 124 6.87 18.86 -6.93
C LEU A 124 5.55 19.61 -7.06
N ALA A 125 5.44 20.77 -6.42
CA ALA A 125 4.35 21.70 -6.70
C ALA A 125 4.89 23.13 -6.75
N ILE A 126 4.30 23.92 -7.63
CA ILE A 126 4.61 25.34 -7.78
C ILE A 126 3.28 26.08 -7.67
N GLU A 127 3.27 27.08 -6.81
CA GLU A 127 2.11 27.92 -6.53
C GLU A 127 2.50 29.38 -6.79
N HIS A 128 1.65 30.10 -7.52
CA HIS A 128 1.84 31.50 -7.86
C HIS A 128 0.62 32.33 -7.46
N TYR A 129 0.83 33.26 -6.54
CA TYR A 129 -0.16 34.25 -6.12
C TYR A 129 -0.12 35.41 -7.11
N VAL A 130 -0.97 35.33 -8.14
CA VAL A 130 -1.05 36.35 -9.22
C VAL A 130 -1.55 37.67 -8.66
N THR A 131 -2.50 37.61 -7.71
CA THR A 131 -2.98 38.73 -6.89
C THR A 131 -3.31 38.18 -5.49
N ASP A 132 -3.64 39.05 -4.54
CA ASP A 132 -4.06 38.65 -3.19
C ASP A 132 -5.30 37.73 -3.19
N SER A 133 -6.06 37.75 -4.29
CA SER A 133 -7.32 36.97 -4.42
C SER A 133 -7.28 35.94 -5.54
N LEU A 134 -6.17 35.80 -6.27
CA LEU A 134 -6.01 34.81 -7.34
C LEU A 134 -4.70 34.05 -7.17
N ASN A 135 -4.84 32.76 -6.99
CA ASN A 135 -3.75 31.80 -6.90
C ASN A 135 -3.88 30.77 -8.03
N VAL A 136 -2.78 30.42 -8.67
CA VAL A 136 -2.67 29.33 -9.65
C VAL A 136 -1.58 28.36 -9.21
N TYR A 137 -1.76 27.09 -9.50
CA TYR A 137 -0.79 26.07 -9.14
C TYR A 137 -0.67 24.97 -10.17
N ALA A 138 0.49 24.32 -10.16
CA ALA A 138 0.72 23.08 -10.87
C ALA A 138 1.46 22.12 -9.96
N SER A 139 1.13 20.83 -10.01
CA SER A 139 1.79 19.81 -9.22
C SER A 139 2.02 18.51 -10.00
N TYR A 140 3.07 17.81 -9.61
CA TYR A 140 3.39 16.45 -9.98
C TYR A 140 3.68 15.63 -8.75
N GLY A 141 3.18 14.41 -8.70
CA GLY A 141 3.50 13.45 -7.67
C GLY A 141 3.57 12.04 -8.23
N HIS A 142 4.61 11.32 -7.86
CA HIS A 142 4.69 9.88 -8.03
C HIS A 142 4.38 9.20 -6.69
N SER A 143 3.55 8.19 -6.73
CA SER A 143 3.17 7.38 -5.56
C SER A 143 3.15 5.91 -5.92
N PHE A 144 3.27 5.06 -4.92
CA PHE A 144 3.09 3.62 -5.06
C PHE A 144 2.17 3.09 -3.96
N ASN A 145 1.56 1.94 -4.22
CA ASN A 145 0.71 1.23 -3.28
C ASN A 145 1.18 -0.22 -3.18
N PRO A 146 1.78 -0.65 -2.05
CA PRO A 146 2.22 -2.02 -1.88
C PRO A 146 1.02 -2.97 -1.85
N PRO A 147 1.13 -4.17 -2.45
CA PRO A 147 0.04 -5.13 -2.41
C PRO A 147 -0.25 -5.55 -0.96
N PRO A 148 -1.54 -5.64 -0.56
CA PRO A 148 -1.92 -6.13 0.75
C PRO A 148 -1.37 -7.54 1.01
N LEU A 149 -0.95 -7.81 2.23
CA LEU A 149 -0.41 -9.13 2.61
C LEU A 149 -1.37 -10.29 2.33
N SER A 150 -2.68 -10.03 2.37
CA SER A 150 -3.70 -11.01 2.01
C SER A 150 -3.70 -11.37 0.52
N GLN A 151 -3.25 -10.50 -0.38
CA GLN A 151 -3.10 -10.82 -1.80
C GLN A 151 -1.78 -11.57 -2.06
N VAL A 152 -0.77 -11.27 -1.25
CA VAL A 152 0.57 -11.88 -1.36
C VAL A 152 0.60 -13.29 -0.80
N TYR A 153 -0.13 -13.58 0.29
CA TYR A 153 0.04 -14.80 1.07
C TYR A 153 -1.23 -15.62 1.32
N ARG A 154 -2.44 -15.11 0.99
CA ARG A 154 -3.67 -15.85 1.27
C ARG A 154 -3.98 -16.86 0.16
N TYR A 155 -4.11 -18.12 0.53
CA TYR A 155 -4.70 -19.16 -0.25
C TYR A 155 -6.14 -19.44 0.21
N THR A 156 -6.99 -19.88 -0.68
CA THR A 156 -8.32 -20.43 -0.41
C THR A 156 -8.63 -21.50 -1.46
N ASP A 157 -9.76 -22.16 -1.35
CA ASP A 157 -10.16 -23.21 -2.29
C ASP A 157 -10.21 -22.72 -3.75
N VAL A 158 -10.47 -21.43 -3.96
CA VAL A 158 -10.62 -20.81 -5.29
C VAL A 158 -9.66 -19.64 -5.54
N VAL A 159 -8.82 -19.27 -4.58
CA VAL A 159 -7.87 -18.16 -4.73
C VAL A 159 -6.47 -18.62 -4.36
N ARG A 160 -5.52 -18.39 -5.24
CA ARG A 160 -4.09 -18.60 -4.99
C ARG A 160 -3.38 -17.27 -4.76
N ALA A 161 -2.54 -17.24 -3.75
CA ALA A 161 -1.69 -16.09 -3.45
C ALA A 161 -0.63 -15.90 -4.53
N ASN A 162 -0.17 -14.65 -4.69
CA ASN A 162 0.96 -14.36 -5.56
C ASN A 162 2.05 -13.61 -4.77
N PRO A 163 3.07 -14.31 -4.26
CA PRO A 163 4.19 -13.70 -3.54
C PRO A 163 5.03 -12.74 -4.38
N ASN A 164 4.90 -12.80 -5.71
CA ASN A 164 5.68 -12.01 -6.66
C ASN A 164 4.98 -10.71 -7.11
N LEU A 165 3.86 -10.36 -6.47
CA LEU A 165 3.18 -9.10 -6.79
C LEU A 165 4.09 -7.91 -6.59
N ASP A 166 4.15 -7.07 -7.62
CA ASP A 166 4.76 -5.74 -7.58
C ASP A 166 3.79 -4.68 -7.04
N PRO A 167 4.29 -3.58 -6.50
CA PRO A 167 3.43 -2.48 -6.08
C PRO A 167 2.79 -1.77 -7.29
N GLU A 168 1.55 -1.33 -7.12
CA GLU A 168 0.92 -0.40 -8.06
C GLU A 168 1.63 0.95 -7.99
N ARG A 169 1.85 1.59 -9.15
CA ARG A 169 2.52 2.90 -9.26
C ARG A 169 1.63 3.89 -9.99
N SER A 170 1.56 5.10 -9.47
CA SER A 170 0.73 6.17 -10.05
C SER A 170 1.51 7.46 -10.19
N ASP A 171 1.46 8.03 -11.39
CA ASP A 171 1.89 9.39 -11.68
C ASP A 171 0.65 10.29 -11.74
N THR A 172 0.67 11.38 -11.00
CA THR A 172 -0.42 12.35 -10.96
C THR A 172 0.10 13.72 -11.35
N PHE A 173 -0.57 14.36 -12.30
CA PHE A 173 -0.35 15.75 -12.68
C PHE A 173 -1.63 16.53 -12.39
N GLU A 174 -1.50 17.68 -11.78
CA GLU A 174 -2.63 18.57 -11.51
C GLU A 174 -2.26 20.01 -11.79
N VAL A 175 -3.20 20.76 -12.37
CA VAL A 175 -3.15 22.22 -12.50
C VAL A 175 -4.44 22.81 -11.98
N GLY A 176 -4.36 23.94 -11.31
CA GLY A 176 -5.57 24.55 -10.77
C GLY A 176 -5.44 26.03 -10.49
N MET A 177 -6.59 26.62 -10.19
CA MET A 177 -6.70 28.01 -9.77
C MET A 177 -7.72 28.15 -8.63
N LYS A 178 -7.43 29.10 -7.75
CA LYS A 178 -8.33 29.56 -6.71
C LYS A 178 -8.54 31.06 -6.84
N LYS A 179 -9.78 31.48 -6.97
CA LYS A 179 -10.16 32.91 -7.04
C LYS A 179 -11.16 33.22 -5.95
N GLU A 180 -10.89 34.29 -5.24
CA GLU A 180 -11.79 34.82 -4.20
C GLU A 180 -12.34 36.20 -4.63
N TRP A 181 -13.62 36.42 -4.35
CA TRP A 181 -14.31 37.71 -4.56
C TRP A 181 -14.91 38.17 -3.23
N GLY A 182 -14.22 39.11 -2.60
CA GLY A 182 -14.56 39.54 -1.24
C GLY A 182 -14.48 38.39 -0.24
N THR A 183 -15.31 38.43 0.79
CA THR A 183 -15.31 37.46 1.88
C THR A 183 -16.33 36.34 1.74
N LYS A 184 -17.18 36.38 0.70
CA LYS A 184 -18.35 35.48 0.58
C LYS A 184 -18.32 34.52 -0.61
N THR A 185 -17.47 34.75 -1.58
CA THR A 185 -17.46 33.95 -2.81
C THR A 185 -16.06 33.49 -3.15
N ALA A 186 -15.91 32.18 -3.39
CA ALA A 186 -14.67 31.58 -3.87
C ALA A 186 -14.97 30.58 -4.98
N LEU A 187 -14.08 30.53 -5.97
CA LEU A 187 -14.06 29.51 -7.03
C LEU A 187 -12.76 28.75 -6.91
N ASN A 188 -12.85 27.42 -6.86
CA ASN A 188 -11.73 26.51 -7.01
C ASN A 188 -11.96 25.68 -8.27
N LEU A 189 -11.01 25.71 -9.19
CA LEU A 189 -11.04 24.93 -10.42
C LEU A 189 -9.74 24.15 -10.52
N SER A 190 -9.81 22.85 -10.80
CA SER A 190 -8.65 22.03 -11.09
C SER A 190 -8.92 21.04 -12.21
N ALA A 191 -7.85 20.67 -12.91
CA ALA A 191 -7.82 19.58 -13.85
C ALA A 191 -6.63 18.67 -13.48
N PHE A 192 -6.84 17.36 -13.53
CA PHE A 192 -5.82 16.40 -13.19
C PHE A 192 -5.76 15.27 -14.21
N TYR A 193 -4.57 14.68 -14.32
CA TYR A 193 -4.31 13.47 -15.09
C TYR A 193 -3.59 12.45 -14.20
N VAL A 194 -4.14 11.24 -14.11
CA VAL A 194 -3.55 10.13 -13.34
C VAL A 194 -3.25 8.97 -14.27
N LYS A 195 -2.01 8.48 -14.20
CA LYS A 195 -1.57 7.27 -14.89
C LYS A 195 -1.13 6.22 -13.89
N THR A 196 -1.89 5.14 -13.78
CA THR A 196 -1.56 4.00 -12.92
C THR A 196 -1.02 2.84 -13.73
N LYS A 197 0.07 2.23 -13.25
CA LYS A 197 0.69 1.01 -13.79
C LYS A 197 0.63 -0.11 -12.75
N ASP A 198 0.80 -1.34 -13.21
CA ASP A 198 0.90 -2.55 -12.39
C ASP A 198 -0.33 -2.73 -11.47
N LYS A 199 -1.51 -2.32 -11.96
CA LYS A 199 -2.75 -2.40 -11.21
C LYS A 199 -3.12 -3.86 -10.95
N VAL A 200 -3.23 -4.20 -9.66
CA VAL A 200 -3.54 -5.57 -9.24
C VAL A 200 -5.00 -5.91 -9.57
N LYS A 201 -5.20 -7.04 -10.22
CA LYS A 201 -6.51 -7.60 -10.55
C LYS A 201 -6.47 -9.13 -10.53
N TYR A 202 -7.61 -9.75 -10.34
CA TYR A 202 -7.72 -11.21 -10.47
C TYR A 202 -7.60 -11.65 -11.92
N VAL A 203 -6.82 -12.70 -12.13
CA VAL A 203 -6.84 -13.53 -13.35
C VAL A 203 -7.50 -14.85 -12.99
N THR A 204 -8.53 -15.23 -13.74
CA THR A 204 -9.21 -16.50 -13.58
C THR A 204 -8.53 -17.54 -14.46
N HIS A 205 -8.16 -18.66 -13.88
CA HIS A 205 -7.65 -19.83 -14.57
C HIS A 205 -8.77 -20.88 -14.67
N TYR A 206 -8.90 -21.51 -15.82
CA TYR A 206 -9.91 -22.52 -16.10
C TYR A 206 -9.22 -23.87 -16.27
N ASP A 207 -9.91 -24.93 -15.87
CA ASP A 207 -9.49 -26.30 -16.12
C ASP A 207 -9.73 -26.71 -17.58
N ASN A 208 -9.38 -27.97 -17.92
CA ASN A 208 -9.57 -28.52 -19.28
C ASN A 208 -11.05 -28.69 -19.68
N ASN A 209 -11.98 -28.60 -18.72
CA ASN A 209 -13.42 -28.72 -18.96
C ASN A 209 -14.07 -27.32 -19.12
N GLY A 210 -13.32 -26.25 -18.89
CA GLY A 210 -13.80 -24.88 -18.93
C GLY A 210 -14.38 -24.38 -17.61
N ASP A 211 -14.26 -25.17 -16.53
CA ASP A 211 -14.65 -24.75 -15.19
C ASP A 211 -13.55 -23.92 -14.52
N VAL A 212 -13.93 -23.04 -13.58
CA VAL A 212 -12.96 -22.22 -12.84
C VAL A 212 -12.12 -23.11 -11.94
N ASP A 213 -10.83 -23.25 -12.26
CA ASP A 213 -9.85 -23.97 -11.42
C ASP A 213 -9.44 -23.07 -10.22
N TYR A 214 -8.88 -21.88 -10.50
CA TYR A 214 -8.55 -20.93 -9.45
C TYR A 214 -8.46 -19.50 -10.00
N LYS A 215 -8.43 -18.53 -9.07
CA LYS A 215 -8.12 -17.12 -9.36
C LYS A 215 -6.81 -16.73 -8.69
N MET A 216 -6.00 -15.92 -9.35
CA MET A 216 -4.74 -15.41 -8.83
C MET A 216 -4.65 -13.90 -9.09
N TYR A 217 -3.99 -13.17 -8.17
CA TYR A 217 -3.71 -11.74 -8.36
C TYR A 217 -2.58 -11.48 -9.35
#